data_a059d5106f312f2f29a863eb1e23ac05
#
_entry.id   a059d5106f312f2f29a863eb1e23ac05
#
_cell.length_a   1.000
_cell.length_b   1.000
_cell.length_c   1.000
_cell.angle_alpha   90.00
_cell.angle_beta   90.00
_cell.angle_gamma   90.00
#
_symmetry.space_group_name_H-M   'P 1'
#
loop_
_entity.id
_entity.type
_entity.pdbx_description
1 polymer ?
#
loop_
_entity_poly.entity_id
_entity_poly.type
_entity_poly.pdbx_seq_one_letter_code
_entity_poly.pdbx_strand_id
1 'polypeptide(L)'
;MARLQPLMIQIATGDPRPIGRQIVDAVRMKIATGELGAGDQLPSVRGLAQQLTINPNTVAKAYAELTTEGWLESRQGMGLYVATPRQRLSDDERERRLDDAIGRFVNDVIPLGYPPDEVQARVADEFRQLAPRKIA
;
A
#
# COMPACT_ATOMS: atom_id res chain seq x y z
N MET A 1 2.24 -19.50 -12.81
CA MET A 1 3.53 -18.92 -13.22
C MET A 1 3.58 -17.45 -12.82
N ALA A 2 4.66 -17.06 -12.15
CA ALA A 2 4.80 -15.70 -11.68
C ALA A 2 5.03 -14.75 -12.85
N ARG A 3 4.43 -13.56 -12.78
CA ARG A 3 4.65 -12.51 -13.77
C ARG A 3 5.45 -11.39 -13.13
N LEU A 4 6.38 -10.85 -13.88
CA LEU A 4 7.04 -9.60 -13.48
C LEU A 4 6.09 -8.46 -13.82
N GLN A 5 5.62 -7.77 -12.78
CA GLN A 5 4.74 -6.64 -12.97
C GLN A 5 5.54 -5.35 -12.96
N PRO A 6 5.37 -4.50 -13.98
CA PRO A 6 5.92 -3.16 -13.88
C PRO A 6 5.22 -2.43 -12.74
N LEU A 7 6.00 -1.94 -11.81
CA LEU A 7 5.45 -1.28 -10.65
C LEU A 7 5.31 0.21 -10.96
N MET A 8 4.10 0.63 -11.26
CA MET A 8 3.81 2.02 -11.64
C MET A 8 3.55 2.83 -10.39
N ILE A 9 4.62 3.28 -9.75
CA ILE A 9 4.56 4.14 -8.57
C ILE A 9 4.95 5.55 -8.99
N GLN A 10 4.14 6.52 -8.61
CA GLN A 10 4.46 7.92 -8.79
C GLN A 10 4.87 8.51 -7.46
N ILE A 11 6.06 9.10 -7.45
CA ILE A 11 6.55 9.80 -6.26
C ILE A 11 6.14 11.26 -6.40
N ALA A 12 5.30 11.71 -5.47
CA ALA A 12 4.80 13.09 -5.49
C ALA A 12 5.78 13.99 -4.75
N THR A 13 6.36 14.95 -5.45
CA THR A 13 7.33 15.87 -4.85
C THR A 13 6.72 16.80 -3.81
N GLY A 14 5.42 17.09 -3.96
CA GLY A 14 4.70 17.92 -2.99
C GLY A 14 4.13 17.17 -1.81
N ASP A 15 4.27 15.85 -1.79
CA ASP A 15 3.75 15.01 -0.71
C ASP A 15 4.68 15.11 0.50
N PRO A 16 4.16 15.44 1.70
CA PRO A 16 5.02 15.54 2.89
C PRO A 16 5.55 14.20 3.39
N ARG A 17 4.99 13.08 2.92
CA ARG A 17 5.46 11.77 3.37
C ARG A 17 6.83 11.46 2.78
N PRO A 18 7.72 10.82 3.55
CA PRO A 18 8.99 10.35 3.02
C PRO A 18 8.79 9.42 1.83
N ILE A 19 9.76 9.39 0.92
CA ILE A 19 9.68 8.57 -0.30
C ILE A 19 9.46 7.10 0.05
N GLY A 20 10.18 6.58 1.04
CA GLY A 20 10.00 5.19 1.46
C GLY A 20 8.58 4.89 1.89
N ARG A 21 7.95 5.82 2.60
CA ARG A 21 6.55 5.67 3.03
C ARG A 21 5.62 5.66 1.83
N GLN A 22 5.88 6.49 0.84
CA GLN A 22 5.08 6.50 -0.38
C GLN A 22 5.16 5.17 -1.12
N ILE A 23 6.35 4.54 -1.14
CA ILE A 23 6.52 3.23 -1.77
C ILE A 23 5.70 2.18 -1.02
N VAL A 24 5.84 2.13 0.31
CA VAL A 24 5.11 1.16 1.14
C VAL A 24 3.60 1.29 0.92
N ASP A 25 3.11 2.52 0.99
CA ASP A 25 1.68 2.78 0.85
C ASP A 25 1.18 2.42 -0.55
N ALA A 26 1.97 2.73 -1.59
CA ALA A 26 1.57 2.43 -2.97
C ALA A 26 1.52 0.93 -3.23
N VAL A 27 2.52 0.18 -2.78
CA VAL A 27 2.54 -1.28 -2.97
C VAL A 27 1.38 -1.92 -2.21
N ARG A 28 1.19 -1.51 -0.96
CA ARG A 28 0.11 -2.03 -0.12
C ARG A 28 -1.25 -1.80 -0.77
N MET A 29 -1.45 -0.59 -1.32
CA MET A 29 -2.70 -0.25 -2.00
C MET A 29 -2.91 -1.09 -3.25
N LYS A 30 -1.87 -1.28 -4.06
CA LYS A 30 -1.97 -2.09 -5.27
C LYS A 30 -2.32 -3.54 -4.97
N ILE A 31 -1.79 -4.09 -3.88
CA ILE A 31 -2.15 -5.45 -3.45
C ILE A 31 -3.59 -5.47 -2.95
N ALA A 32 -3.98 -4.49 -2.14
CA ALA A 32 -5.31 -4.45 -1.55
C ALA A 32 -6.41 -4.29 -2.61
N THR A 33 -6.14 -3.55 -3.68
CA THR A 33 -7.12 -3.33 -4.75
C THR A 33 -7.06 -4.38 -5.85
N GLY A 34 -6.11 -5.30 -5.79
CA GLY A 34 -5.99 -6.38 -6.76
C GLY A 34 -5.17 -6.06 -7.99
N GLU A 35 -4.58 -4.87 -8.09
CA GLU A 35 -3.66 -4.56 -9.20
C GLU A 35 -2.44 -5.46 -9.19
N LEU A 36 -1.95 -5.79 -8.00
CA LEU A 36 -0.92 -6.80 -7.81
C LEU A 36 -1.57 -8.01 -7.17
N GLY A 37 -1.44 -9.15 -7.81
CA GLY A 37 -2.02 -10.39 -7.31
C GLY A 37 -0.98 -11.27 -6.63
N ALA A 38 -1.47 -12.21 -5.82
CA ALA A 38 -0.59 -13.17 -5.15
C ALA A 38 0.28 -13.89 -6.18
N GLY A 39 1.57 -14.00 -5.89
CA GLY A 39 2.53 -14.64 -6.78
C GLY A 39 3.13 -13.72 -7.84
N ASP A 40 2.64 -12.50 -7.99
CA ASP A 40 3.26 -11.55 -8.91
C ASP A 40 4.64 -11.16 -8.39
N GLN A 41 5.59 -11.05 -9.28
CA GLN A 41 6.96 -10.70 -8.93
C GLN A 41 7.14 -9.19 -8.92
N LEU A 42 7.78 -8.68 -7.88
CA LEU A 42 8.14 -7.27 -7.77
C LEU A 42 9.44 -6.99 -8.52
N PRO A 43 9.64 -5.76 -9.02
CA PRO A 43 10.94 -5.39 -9.56
C PRO A 43 12.01 -5.48 -8.46
N SER A 44 13.25 -5.71 -8.86
CA SER A 44 14.36 -5.75 -7.91
C SER A 44 14.52 -4.38 -7.23
N VAL A 45 15.20 -4.39 -6.09
CA VAL A 45 15.54 -3.13 -5.39
C VAL A 45 16.23 -2.17 -6.34
N ARG A 46 17.26 -2.68 -7.05
CA ARG A 46 18.01 -1.84 -7.99
C ARG A 46 17.13 -1.36 -9.15
N GLY A 47 16.30 -2.24 -9.68
CA GLY A 47 15.42 -1.89 -10.79
C GLY A 47 14.43 -0.81 -10.42
N LEU A 48 13.79 -0.94 -9.27
CA LEU A 48 12.83 0.08 -8.83
C LEU A 48 13.52 1.39 -8.50
N ALA A 49 14.70 1.32 -7.86
CA ALA A 49 15.47 2.53 -7.54
C ALA A 49 15.87 3.29 -8.80
N GLN A 50 16.27 2.58 -9.86
CA GLN A 50 16.58 3.20 -11.14
C GLN A 50 15.35 3.81 -11.79
N GLN A 51 14.24 3.08 -11.75
CA GLN A 51 12.97 3.56 -12.32
C GLN A 51 12.52 4.85 -11.66
N LEU A 52 12.64 4.94 -10.34
CA LEU A 52 12.18 6.10 -9.58
C LEU A 52 13.27 7.16 -9.39
N THR A 53 14.50 6.85 -9.78
CA THR A 53 15.67 7.74 -9.60
C THR A 53 15.87 8.10 -8.13
N ILE A 54 15.91 7.09 -7.28
CA ILE A 54 16.09 7.26 -5.83
C ILE A 54 17.15 6.30 -5.32
N ASN A 55 17.54 6.49 -4.07
CA ASN A 55 18.53 5.66 -3.40
C ASN A 55 18.01 4.24 -3.25
N PRO A 56 18.79 3.21 -3.68
CA PRO A 56 18.37 1.82 -3.50
C PRO A 56 18.09 1.44 -2.04
N ASN A 57 18.76 2.06 -1.08
CA ASN A 57 18.51 1.77 0.33
C ASN A 57 17.08 2.14 0.73
N THR A 58 16.54 3.19 0.14
CA THR A 58 15.14 3.58 0.40
C THR A 58 14.17 2.50 -0.07
N VAL A 59 14.42 1.94 -1.25
CA VAL A 59 13.61 0.84 -1.77
C VAL A 59 13.77 -0.41 -0.91
N ALA A 60 15.03 -0.72 -0.53
CA ALA A 60 15.31 -1.91 0.28
C ALA A 60 14.56 -1.85 1.62
N LYS A 61 14.55 -0.70 2.27
CA LYS A 61 13.85 -0.54 3.54
C LYS A 61 12.33 -0.67 3.37
N ALA A 62 11.79 -0.09 2.30
CA ALA A 62 10.36 -0.21 2.02
C ALA A 62 9.96 -1.66 1.77
N TYR A 63 10.73 -2.39 0.98
CA TYR A 63 10.47 -3.79 0.71
C TYR A 63 10.61 -4.65 1.96
N ALA A 64 11.59 -4.33 2.81
CA ALA A 64 11.76 -5.04 4.07
C ALA A 64 10.55 -4.86 4.99
N GLU A 65 10.04 -3.66 5.07
CA GLU A 65 8.84 -3.39 5.87
C GLU A 65 7.63 -4.17 5.35
N LEU A 66 7.43 -4.18 4.03
CA LEU A 66 6.33 -4.91 3.41
C LEU A 66 6.47 -6.42 3.63
N THR A 67 7.70 -6.93 3.59
CA THR A 67 7.96 -8.35 3.85
C THR A 67 7.65 -8.70 5.30
N THR A 68 8.09 -7.85 6.23
CA THR A 68 7.81 -8.04 7.65
C THR A 68 6.31 -8.03 7.94
N GLU A 69 5.57 -7.18 7.24
CA GLU A 69 4.12 -7.11 7.41
C GLU A 69 3.35 -8.23 6.71
N GLY A 70 4.04 -9.05 5.94
CA GLY A 70 3.41 -10.18 5.27
C GLY A 70 2.80 -9.89 3.90
N TRP A 71 3.01 -8.69 3.36
CA TRP A 71 2.52 -8.35 2.01
C TRP A 71 3.38 -8.98 0.93
N LEU A 72 4.69 -9.06 1.17
CA LEU A 72 5.65 -9.65 0.24
C LEU A 72 6.34 -10.82 0.87
N GLU A 73 6.80 -11.74 0.02
CA GLU A 73 7.62 -12.86 0.46
C GLU A 73 8.86 -12.95 -0.43
N SER A 74 9.98 -13.30 0.23
CA SER A 74 11.23 -13.52 -0.47
C SER A 74 11.30 -14.98 -0.91
N ARG A 75 11.66 -15.21 -2.17
CA ARG A 75 11.96 -16.54 -2.67
C ARG A 75 13.45 -16.58 -2.97
N GLN A 76 14.14 -17.46 -2.30
CA GLN A 76 15.60 -17.53 -2.35
C GLN A 76 16.10 -17.61 -3.79
N GLY A 77 16.98 -16.70 -4.17
CA GLY A 77 17.55 -16.64 -5.51
C GLY A 77 16.61 -16.18 -6.61
N MET A 78 15.36 -15.85 -6.27
CA MET A 78 14.34 -15.49 -7.28
C MET A 78 13.75 -14.11 -7.08
N GLY A 79 13.97 -13.46 -5.95
CA GLY A 79 13.49 -12.11 -5.69
C GLY A 79 12.28 -12.06 -4.77
N LEU A 80 11.55 -10.95 -4.85
CA LEU A 80 10.39 -10.70 -4.00
C LEU A 80 9.10 -10.87 -4.80
N TYR A 81 8.13 -11.46 -4.15
CA TYR A 81 6.83 -11.78 -4.73
C TYR A 81 5.73 -11.33 -3.80
N VAL A 82 4.56 -11.05 -4.35
CA VAL A 82 3.38 -10.78 -3.54
C VAL A 82 3.01 -12.06 -2.81
N ALA A 83 2.89 -11.96 -1.48
CA ALA A 83 2.61 -13.11 -0.65
C ALA A 83 1.20 -13.64 -0.90
N THR A 84 1.03 -14.94 -0.74
CA THR A 84 -0.28 -15.58 -0.80
C THR A 84 -1.20 -14.95 0.23
N PRO A 85 -2.46 -14.65 -0.12
CA PRO A 85 -3.39 -14.09 0.84
C PRO A 85 -3.52 -15.02 2.03
N ARG A 86 -3.13 -14.53 3.17
CA ARG A 86 -3.32 -15.19 4.46
C ARG A 86 -4.00 -14.18 5.35
N GLN A 87 -4.58 -14.68 6.41
CA GLN A 87 -5.06 -13.78 7.43
C GLN A 87 -3.83 -13.20 8.13
N ARG A 88 -3.38 -12.05 7.66
CA ARG A 88 -2.18 -11.39 8.19
C ARG A 88 -2.40 -10.85 9.59
N LEU A 89 -3.66 -10.52 9.86
CA LEU A 89 -4.08 -10.01 11.15
C LEU A 89 -5.27 -10.83 11.62
N SER A 90 -5.39 -11.02 12.93
CA SER A 90 -6.61 -11.60 13.48
C SER A 90 -7.79 -10.67 13.23
N ASP A 91 -9.01 -11.20 13.32
CA ASP A 91 -10.21 -10.38 13.14
C ASP A 91 -10.25 -9.28 14.17
N ASP A 92 -9.89 -9.56 15.43
CA ASP A 92 -9.86 -8.55 16.48
C ASP A 92 -8.88 -7.44 16.17
N GLU A 93 -7.71 -7.78 15.65
CA GLU A 93 -6.70 -6.80 15.27
C GLU A 93 -7.16 -5.94 14.11
N ARG A 94 -7.82 -6.54 13.15
CA ARG A 94 -8.40 -5.81 12.00
C ARG A 94 -9.43 -4.80 12.46
N GLU A 95 -10.32 -5.23 13.35
CA GLU A 95 -11.35 -4.35 13.92
C GLU A 95 -10.72 -3.18 14.64
N ARG A 96 -9.74 -3.47 15.49
CA ARG A 96 -9.07 -2.43 16.24
C ARG A 96 -8.38 -1.42 15.34
N ARG A 97 -7.70 -1.88 14.32
CA ARG A 97 -7.01 -0.99 13.38
C ARG A 97 -7.98 -0.12 12.60
N LEU A 98 -9.11 -0.68 12.22
CA LEU A 98 -10.14 0.10 11.54
C LEU A 98 -10.70 1.18 12.47
N ASP A 99 -11.03 0.81 13.68
CA ASP A 99 -11.56 1.77 14.66
C ASP A 99 -10.55 2.88 14.95
N ASP A 100 -9.28 2.53 15.11
CA ASP A 100 -8.23 3.51 15.35
C ASP A 100 -8.06 4.46 14.17
N ALA A 101 -8.10 3.93 12.96
CA ALA A 101 -7.96 4.75 11.75
C ALA A 101 -9.13 5.71 11.59
N ILE A 102 -10.34 5.22 11.85
CA ILE A 102 -11.53 6.06 11.79
C ILE A 102 -11.45 7.16 12.85
N GLY A 103 -11.05 6.80 14.06
CA GLY A 103 -10.91 7.79 15.14
C GLY A 103 -9.91 8.87 14.80
N ARG A 104 -8.76 8.50 14.27
CA ARG A 104 -7.76 9.49 13.85
C ARG A 104 -8.30 10.39 12.74
N PHE A 105 -8.97 9.81 11.77
CA PHE A 105 -9.55 10.57 10.68
C PHE A 105 -10.58 11.58 11.20
N VAL A 106 -11.48 11.13 12.07
CA VAL A 106 -12.51 12.00 12.63
C VAL A 106 -11.88 13.14 13.43
N ASN A 107 -10.87 12.83 14.24
CA ASN A 107 -10.16 13.86 15.01
C ASN A 107 -9.50 14.89 14.11
N ASP A 108 -9.00 14.48 12.95
CA ASP A 108 -8.35 15.38 12.01
C ASP A 108 -9.34 16.27 11.27
N VAL A 109 -10.55 15.76 10.97
CA VAL A 109 -11.50 16.51 10.15
C VAL A 109 -12.44 17.40 10.95
N ILE A 110 -12.72 17.06 12.21
CA ILE A 110 -13.63 17.86 13.03
C ILE A 110 -13.23 19.35 13.10
N PRO A 111 -11.94 19.67 13.32
CA PRO A 111 -11.54 21.08 13.39
C PRO A 111 -11.70 21.84 12.08
N LEU A 112 -11.89 21.16 10.97
CA LEU A 112 -12.05 21.80 9.67
C LEU A 112 -13.46 22.37 9.45
N GLY A 113 -14.42 21.95 10.29
CA GLY A 113 -15.74 22.57 10.29
C GLY A 113 -16.70 22.12 9.21
N TYR A 114 -16.39 21.06 8.47
CA TYR A 114 -17.31 20.55 7.44
C TYR A 114 -18.41 19.70 8.09
N PRO A 115 -19.65 19.75 7.54
CA PRO A 115 -20.71 18.87 8.00
C PRO A 115 -20.33 17.40 7.80
N PRO A 116 -20.71 16.52 8.75
CA PRO A 116 -20.35 15.09 8.64
C PRO A 116 -20.82 14.43 7.35
N ASP A 117 -22.01 14.76 6.86
CA ASP A 117 -22.52 14.18 5.61
C ASP A 117 -21.68 14.57 4.41
N GLU A 118 -21.14 15.79 4.37
CA GLU A 118 -20.24 16.19 3.31
C GLU A 118 -18.92 15.44 3.36
N VAL A 119 -18.37 15.25 4.56
CA VAL A 119 -17.16 14.47 4.75
C VAL A 119 -17.38 13.03 4.29
N GLN A 120 -18.50 12.44 4.68
CA GLN A 120 -18.83 11.07 4.30
C GLN A 120 -18.96 10.93 2.78
N ALA A 121 -19.56 11.90 2.11
CA ALA A 121 -19.68 11.88 0.65
C ALA A 121 -18.32 11.92 -0.03
N ARG A 122 -17.40 12.73 0.47
CA ARG A 122 -16.05 12.82 -0.08
C ARG A 122 -15.25 11.53 0.15
N VAL A 123 -15.42 10.92 1.31
CA VAL A 123 -14.79 9.62 1.59
C VAL A 123 -15.32 8.57 0.61
N ALA A 124 -16.62 8.55 0.37
CA ALA A 124 -17.21 7.62 -0.60
C ALA A 124 -16.64 7.85 -2.00
N ASP A 125 -16.44 9.10 -2.40
CA ASP A 125 -15.83 9.42 -3.70
C ASP A 125 -14.42 8.88 -3.80
N GLU A 126 -13.63 9.02 -2.73
CA GLU A 126 -12.26 8.49 -2.72
C GLU A 126 -12.24 6.98 -2.93
N PHE A 127 -13.14 6.26 -2.29
CA PHE A 127 -13.24 4.81 -2.51
C PHE A 127 -13.58 4.48 -3.96
N ARG A 128 -14.46 5.26 -4.58
CA ARG A 128 -14.86 5.00 -5.98
C ARG A 128 -13.73 5.24 -6.97
N GLN A 129 -12.76 6.09 -6.62
CA GLN A 129 -11.63 6.40 -7.49
C GLN A 129 -10.52 5.37 -7.41
N LEU A 130 -10.58 4.46 -6.46
CA LEU A 130 -9.59 3.40 -6.37
C LEU A 130 -9.77 2.41 -7.51
N ALA A 131 -8.68 1.69 -7.84
CA ALA A 131 -8.75 0.64 -8.85
C ALA A 131 -9.84 -0.36 -8.49
N PRO A 132 -10.51 -0.94 -9.49
CA PRO A 132 -11.58 -1.90 -9.22
C PRO A 132 -11.09 -3.03 -8.32
N ARG A 133 -11.83 -3.27 -7.26
CA ARG A 133 -11.55 -4.38 -6.36
C ARG A 133 -12.20 -5.63 -6.89
N LYS A 134 -11.48 -6.74 -6.75
CA LYS A 134 -12.10 -8.03 -6.89
C LYS A 134 -12.76 -8.35 -5.57
N ILE A 135 -14.07 -8.23 -5.56
CA ILE A 135 -14.84 -8.57 -4.38
C ILE A 135 -15.08 -10.07 -4.45
N ALA A 136 -14.54 -10.76 -3.47
CA ALA A 136 -14.75 -12.21 -3.39
C ALA A 136 -16.16 -12.51 -2.95
#